data_f9e5c16e352a155d0cbd5b5db669ace6
#
_entry.id   f9e5c16e352a155d0cbd5b5db669ace6
#
_cell.length_a   1.000
_cell.length_b   1.000
_cell.length_c   1.000
_cell.angle_alpha   90.00
_cell.angle_beta   90.00
_cell.angle_gamma   90.00
#
_symmetry.space_group_name_H-M   'P 1'
#
loop_
_entity.id
_entity.type
_entity.pdbx_description
1 polymer ?
#
loop_
_entity_poly.entity_id
_entity_poly.type
_entity_poly.pdbx_seq_one_letter_code
_entity_poly.pdbx_strand_id
1 'polypeptide(L)'
;MADLFERAAKFYAELQSELCRVLADADGGSEFTSDAWQRPGGGGGVARVLEGGALFEKAGVNWSSVDGELPAEIAEHMPGQGRSFRACGISLVLHPRSPMVPTTHANFRCLTKGDALWFGGGADLTPYYLFRDDAVHFHQTLATVCDRHAPIGDYDRFKAWCDEYFFLPHRGETRGVGGIFFDYLGAKGTPHPPEQMFDFVQDLGKAFVPAYLPIAQRRSTETYGDLERTWQLRRRGRYVEFNLIYDRGTLFGLKTNGRVESILMSLPPLVRWDYDVMATPGSREAELISHLRPTDWLQRAG
;
A
#
# COMPACT_ATOMS: atom_id res chain seq x y z
N MET A 1 12.46 -16.98 -16.53
CA MET A 1 12.35 -16.37 -15.18
C MET A 1 13.19 -15.11 -15.06
N ALA A 2 14.48 -15.12 -15.43
CA ALA A 2 15.30 -13.90 -15.38
C ALA A 2 14.70 -12.74 -16.21
N ASP A 3 14.24 -13.03 -17.42
CA ASP A 3 13.57 -12.06 -18.30
C ASP A 3 12.31 -11.46 -17.67
N LEU A 4 11.45 -12.27 -17.02
CA LEU A 4 10.22 -11.79 -16.37
C LEU A 4 10.51 -10.88 -15.18
N PHE A 5 11.53 -11.18 -14.38
CA PHE A 5 11.96 -10.32 -13.28
C PHE A 5 12.43 -8.95 -13.80
N GLU A 6 13.24 -8.91 -14.86
CA GLU A 6 13.71 -7.65 -15.44
C GLU A 6 12.55 -6.83 -16.03
N ARG A 7 11.60 -7.49 -16.67
CA ARG A 7 10.37 -6.84 -17.16
C ARG A 7 9.55 -6.26 -16.03
N ALA A 8 9.42 -6.98 -14.91
CA ALA A 8 8.73 -6.49 -13.73
C ALA A 8 9.45 -5.29 -13.11
N ALA A 9 10.77 -5.35 -12.96
CA ALA A 9 11.57 -4.24 -12.44
C ALA A 9 11.42 -2.98 -13.29
N LYS A 10 11.48 -3.13 -14.62
CA LYS A 10 11.28 -2.04 -15.58
C LYS A 10 9.86 -1.46 -15.46
N PHE A 11 8.85 -2.30 -15.43
CA PHE A 11 7.46 -1.87 -15.29
C PHE A 11 7.24 -1.05 -14.01
N TYR A 12 7.77 -1.50 -12.87
CA TYR A 12 7.63 -0.76 -11.61
C TYR A 12 8.35 0.60 -11.63
N ALA A 13 9.48 0.72 -12.32
CA ALA A 13 10.17 2.00 -12.51
C ALA A 13 9.36 2.98 -13.39
N GLU A 14 8.75 2.47 -14.47
CA GLU A 14 7.87 3.23 -15.34
C GLU A 14 6.60 3.66 -14.60
N LEU A 15 6.00 2.74 -13.82
CA LEU A 15 4.84 3.01 -12.99
C LEU A 15 5.13 4.08 -11.93
N GLN A 16 6.31 4.06 -11.29
CA GLN A 16 6.73 5.13 -10.38
C GLN A 16 6.72 6.48 -11.07
N SER A 17 7.28 6.56 -12.27
CA SER A 17 7.38 7.81 -13.01
C SER A 17 6.01 8.37 -13.38
N GLU A 18 5.12 7.49 -13.85
CA GLU A 18 3.75 7.86 -14.19
C GLU A 18 2.95 8.29 -12.96
N LEU A 19 3.02 7.54 -11.86
CA LEU A 19 2.34 7.89 -10.61
C LEU A 19 2.80 9.24 -10.08
N CYS A 20 4.12 9.49 -10.03
CA CYS A 20 4.64 10.76 -9.55
C CYS A 20 4.17 11.92 -10.42
N ARG A 21 4.14 11.76 -11.75
CA ARG A 21 3.65 12.78 -12.67
C ARG A 21 2.16 13.10 -12.42
N VAL A 22 1.31 12.07 -12.38
CA VAL A 22 -0.14 12.24 -12.19
C VAL A 22 -0.47 12.82 -10.82
N LEU A 23 0.24 12.39 -9.77
CA LEU A 23 0.03 12.89 -8.41
C LEU A 23 0.53 14.32 -8.24
N ALA A 24 1.63 14.71 -8.87
CA ALA A 24 2.13 16.09 -8.89
C ALA A 24 1.14 17.03 -9.62
N ASP A 25 0.63 16.62 -10.78
CA ASP A 25 -0.38 17.36 -11.53
C ASP A 25 -1.66 17.55 -10.68
N ALA A 26 -2.11 16.50 -9.96
CA ALA A 26 -3.27 16.56 -9.09
C ALA A 26 -3.07 17.43 -7.84
N ASP A 27 -1.84 17.50 -7.33
CA ASP A 27 -1.48 18.35 -6.18
C ASP A 27 -1.44 19.85 -6.53
N GLY A 28 -1.45 20.20 -7.80
CA GLY A 28 -1.36 21.58 -8.27
C GLY A 28 0.04 22.01 -8.69
N GLY A 29 0.90 21.05 -9.02
CA GLY A 29 2.23 21.27 -9.58
C GLY A 29 3.37 21.22 -8.56
N SER A 30 3.13 20.67 -7.36
CA SER A 30 4.24 20.36 -6.45
C SER A 30 5.11 19.23 -7.02
N GLU A 31 6.43 19.38 -6.91
CA GLU A 31 7.37 18.42 -7.48
C GLU A 31 7.79 17.35 -6.47
N PHE A 32 7.98 16.11 -6.97
CA PHE A 32 8.61 15.04 -6.20
C PHE A 32 10.13 15.22 -6.20
N THR A 33 10.73 15.35 -5.03
CA THR A 33 12.19 15.19 -4.86
C THR A 33 12.58 13.75 -5.13
N SER A 34 13.63 13.54 -5.92
CA SER A 34 14.11 12.20 -6.29
C SER A 34 15.43 11.91 -5.60
N ASP A 35 15.52 10.78 -4.93
CA ASP A 35 16.69 10.32 -4.18
C ASP A 35 17.05 8.90 -4.62
N ALA A 36 18.07 8.79 -5.48
CA ALA A 36 18.60 7.53 -5.96
C ALA A 36 19.62 6.95 -4.97
N TRP A 37 19.52 5.66 -4.69
CA TRP A 37 20.39 4.98 -3.74
C TRP A 37 20.85 3.62 -4.25
N GLN A 38 21.98 3.18 -3.75
CA GLN A 38 22.54 1.85 -3.97
C GLN A 38 22.68 1.10 -2.65
N ARG A 39 22.49 -0.20 -2.68
CA ARG A 39 22.66 -1.09 -1.53
C ARG A 39 24.03 -1.77 -1.60
N PRO A 40 24.84 -1.75 -0.52
CA PRO A 40 26.13 -2.44 -0.51
C PRO A 40 26.04 -3.95 -0.79
N GLY A 41 24.90 -4.58 -0.51
CA GLY A 41 24.67 -6.01 -0.74
C GLY A 41 24.15 -6.36 -2.13
N GLY A 42 23.95 -5.38 -3.03
CA GLY A 42 23.46 -5.56 -4.40
C GLY A 42 22.17 -4.82 -4.69
N GLY A 43 22.10 -4.20 -5.88
CA GLY A 43 20.95 -3.44 -6.35
C GLY A 43 20.81 -2.06 -5.73
N GLY A 44 19.62 -1.47 -5.86
CA GLY A 44 19.33 -0.13 -5.39
C GLY A 44 17.87 0.26 -5.62
N GLY A 45 17.61 1.56 -5.62
CA GLY A 45 16.28 2.10 -5.84
C GLY A 45 16.26 3.61 -5.98
N VAL A 46 15.04 4.12 -6.17
CA VAL A 46 14.76 5.57 -6.21
C VAL A 46 13.58 5.84 -5.30
N ALA A 47 13.80 6.61 -4.24
CA ALA A 47 12.72 7.15 -3.44
C ALA A 47 12.30 8.52 -4.03
N ARG A 48 11.01 8.71 -4.26
CA ARG A 48 10.44 9.98 -4.68
C ARG A 48 9.48 10.46 -3.61
N VAL A 49 9.72 11.68 -3.10
CA VAL A 49 8.97 12.25 -1.97
C VAL A 49 8.48 13.64 -2.33
N LEU A 50 7.19 13.89 -2.14
CA LEU A 50 6.56 15.20 -2.19
C LEU A 50 6.18 15.58 -0.76
N GLU A 51 6.57 16.76 -0.34
CA GLU A 51 6.26 17.31 1.00
C GLU A 51 5.67 18.71 0.88
N GLY A 52 4.72 19.03 1.75
CA GLY A 52 4.12 20.35 1.85
C GLY A 52 3.17 20.73 0.71
N GLY A 53 2.74 19.78 -0.12
CA GLY A 53 1.85 20.02 -1.25
C GLY A 53 0.46 20.49 -0.85
N ALA A 54 -0.32 20.94 -1.82
CA ALA A 54 -1.67 21.47 -1.60
C ALA A 54 -2.67 20.35 -1.28
N LEU A 55 -2.64 19.25 -2.03
CA LEU A 55 -3.47 18.06 -1.81
C LEU A 55 -2.78 17.10 -0.85
N PHE A 56 -1.48 16.82 -1.06
CA PHE A 56 -0.71 15.88 -0.28
C PHE A 56 0.24 16.61 0.68
N GLU A 57 -0.01 16.48 1.99
CA GLU A 57 0.92 16.98 3.00
C GLU A 57 2.25 16.22 2.94
N LYS A 58 2.19 14.92 2.61
CA LYS A 58 3.32 14.08 2.25
C LYS A 58 2.87 12.97 1.32
N ALA A 59 3.63 12.73 0.27
CA ALA A 59 3.47 11.57 -0.60
C ALA A 59 4.84 10.93 -0.81
N GLY A 60 4.90 9.60 -0.74
CA GLY A 60 6.12 8.86 -1.00
C GLY A 60 5.87 7.75 -2.01
N VAL A 61 6.69 7.65 -3.05
CA VAL A 61 6.66 6.58 -4.06
C VAL A 61 8.07 6.03 -4.19
N ASN A 62 8.28 4.81 -3.70
CA ASN A 62 9.57 4.13 -3.69
C ASN A 62 9.59 3.00 -4.71
N TRP A 63 10.57 3.00 -5.60
CA TRP A 63 10.93 1.87 -6.44
C TRP A 63 12.26 1.29 -6.00
N SER A 64 12.37 -0.04 -6.00
CA SER A 64 13.62 -0.72 -5.73
C SER A 64 13.78 -2.00 -6.55
N SER A 65 15.02 -2.35 -6.84
CA SER A 65 15.43 -3.65 -7.37
C SER A 65 16.72 -4.06 -6.65
N VAL A 66 16.63 -5.08 -5.81
CA VAL A 66 17.72 -5.52 -4.93
C VAL A 66 17.94 -7.02 -5.04
N ASP A 67 19.17 -7.43 -4.79
CA ASP A 67 19.58 -8.82 -4.73
C ASP A 67 20.50 -9.07 -3.52
N GLY A 68 20.71 -10.33 -3.18
CA GLY A 68 21.59 -10.68 -2.07
C GLY A 68 21.28 -12.06 -1.48
N GLU A 69 21.76 -12.26 -0.26
CA GLU A 69 21.57 -13.48 0.52
C GLU A 69 20.60 -13.21 1.69
N LEU A 70 19.59 -14.06 1.82
CA LEU A 70 18.69 -14.02 2.97
C LEU A 70 19.31 -14.64 4.21
N PRO A 71 19.02 -14.13 5.42
CA PRO A 71 19.25 -14.87 6.64
C PRO A 71 18.58 -16.25 6.58
N ALA A 72 19.24 -17.28 7.14
CA ALA A 72 18.75 -18.67 7.06
C ALA A 72 17.31 -18.81 7.56
N GLU A 73 17.02 -18.22 8.70
CA GLU A 73 15.70 -18.23 9.33
C GLU A 73 14.58 -17.67 8.41
N ILE A 74 14.90 -16.64 7.62
CA ILE A 74 13.95 -16.06 6.68
C ILE A 74 13.82 -16.93 5.44
N ALA A 75 14.96 -17.44 4.93
CA ALA A 75 14.98 -18.25 3.72
C ALA A 75 14.20 -19.55 3.85
N GLU A 76 14.16 -20.17 5.04
CA GLU A 76 13.41 -21.40 5.32
C GLU A 76 11.89 -21.24 5.16
N HIS A 77 11.35 -20.03 5.38
CA HIS A 77 9.92 -19.74 5.32
C HIS A 77 9.48 -19.17 3.95
N MET A 78 10.42 -19.00 3.01
CA MET A 78 10.11 -18.46 1.68
C MET A 78 10.14 -19.55 0.60
N PRO A 79 9.30 -19.48 -0.44
CA PRO A 79 9.34 -20.40 -1.57
C PRO A 79 10.72 -20.47 -2.23
N GLY A 80 11.04 -21.62 -2.86
CA GLY A 80 12.28 -21.82 -3.62
C GLY A 80 13.45 -22.37 -2.80
N GLN A 81 14.54 -22.73 -3.47
CA GLN A 81 15.73 -23.32 -2.90
C GLN A 81 16.83 -22.29 -2.62
N GLY A 82 17.73 -22.61 -1.67
CA GLY A 82 18.89 -21.76 -1.37
C GLY A 82 18.53 -20.48 -0.61
N ARG A 83 19.47 -19.53 -0.59
CA ARG A 83 19.35 -18.26 0.15
C ARG A 83 19.48 -17.03 -0.76
N SER A 84 20.03 -17.20 -1.95
CA SER A 84 20.15 -16.11 -2.92
C SER A 84 18.78 -15.68 -3.41
N PHE A 85 18.51 -14.38 -3.34
CA PHE A 85 17.21 -13.80 -3.72
C PHE A 85 17.39 -12.56 -4.57
N ARG A 86 16.34 -12.24 -5.31
CA ARG A 86 16.15 -10.94 -5.95
C ARG A 86 14.73 -10.47 -5.62
N ALA A 87 14.58 -9.17 -5.40
CA ALA A 87 13.28 -8.55 -5.17
C ALA A 87 13.22 -7.21 -5.89
N CYS A 88 12.15 -6.97 -6.65
CA CYS A 88 11.87 -5.66 -7.20
C CYS A 88 10.42 -5.28 -6.91
N GLY A 89 10.16 -3.98 -6.82
CA GLY A 89 8.82 -3.52 -6.54
C GLY A 89 8.68 -2.02 -6.47
N ILE A 90 7.42 -1.62 -6.32
CA ILE A 90 7.00 -0.27 -6.02
C ILE A 90 6.19 -0.26 -4.73
N SER A 91 6.41 0.73 -3.88
CA SER A 91 5.61 0.98 -2.68
C SER A 91 5.29 2.47 -2.61
N LEU A 92 4.06 2.80 -2.28
CA LEU A 92 3.63 4.19 -2.15
C LEU A 92 2.68 4.40 -0.98
N VAL A 93 2.76 5.58 -0.39
CA VAL A 93 1.83 6.05 0.63
C VAL A 93 1.53 7.53 0.39
N LEU A 94 0.26 7.89 0.41
CA LEU A 94 -0.21 9.25 0.23
C LEU A 94 -0.91 9.73 1.49
N HIS A 95 -0.34 10.75 2.14
CA HIS A 95 -0.91 11.41 3.32
C HIS A 95 -1.50 12.76 2.93
N PRO A 96 -2.82 12.86 2.74
CA PRO A 96 -3.46 14.10 2.29
C PRO A 96 -3.48 15.16 3.38
N ARG A 97 -3.49 16.44 2.99
CA ARG A 97 -3.61 17.57 3.91
C ARG A 97 -4.99 17.61 4.58
N SER A 98 -6.04 17.49 3.76
CA SER A 98 -7.41 17.50 4.26
C SER A 98 -7.76 16.21 5.02
N PRO A 99 -8.39 16.30 6.21
CA PRO A 99 -8.94 15.15 6.91
C PRO A 99 -10.13 14.50 6.18
N MET A 100 -10.71 15.15 5.17
CA MET A 100 -11.81 14.56 4.38
C MET A 100 -11.28 13.63 3.30
N VAL A 101 -10.03 13.76 2.90
CA VAL A 101 -9.34 12.87 1.94
C VAL A 101 -8.72 11.70 2.70
N PRO A 102 -8.94 10.45 2.29
CA PRO A 102 -8.31 9.30 2.94
C PRO A 102 -6.82 9.19 2.63
N THR A 103 -6.04 8.67 3.57
CA THR A 103 -4.71 8.09 3.27
C THR A 103 -4.89 6.82 2.46
N THR A 104 -3.95 6.54 1.58
CA THR A 104 -3.90 5.28 0.83
C THR A 104 -2.47 4.75 0.77
N HIS A 105 -2.35 3.44 0.67
CA HIS A 105 -1.12 2.71 0.43
C HIS A 105 -1.31 1.75 -0.73
N ALA A 106 -0.26 1.54 -1.51
CA ALA A 106 -0.18 0.40 -2.42
C ALA A 106 1.25 -0.14 -2.47
N ASN A 107 1.38 -1.43 -2.69
CA ASN A 107 2.65 -2.12 -2.86
C ASN A 107 2.48 -3.22 -3.90
N PHE A 108 3.40 -3.29 -4.87
CA PHE A 108 3.46 -4.37 -5.84
C PHE A 108 4.90 -4.81 -5.97
N ARG A 109 5.14 -6.12 -5.88
CA ARG A 109 6.49 -6.68 -5.86
C ARG A 109 6.59 -7.98 -6.64
N CYS A 110 7.78 -8.25 -7.17
CA CYS A 110 8.19 -9.52 -7.74
C CYS A 110 9.43 -10.02 -7.00
N LEU A 111 9.43 -11.27 -6.60
CA LEU A 111 10.53 -11.90 -5.89
C LEU A 111 10.97 -13.18 -6.61
N THR A 112 12.26 -13.46 -6.53
CA THR A 112 12.83 -14.75 -6.95
C THR A 112 13.72 -15.31 -5.85
N LYS A 113 13.70 -16.64 -5.69
CA LYS A 113 14.65 -17.38 -4.84
C LYS A 113 14.86 -18.77 -5.44
N GLY A 114 16.07 -19.07 -5.88
CA GLY A 114 16.36 -20.30 -6.60
C GLY A 114 15.51 -20.44 -7.86
N ASP A 115 14.70 -21.48 -7.90
CA ASP A 115 13.78 -21.81 -9.01
C ASP A 115 12.38 -21.21 -8.88
N ALA A 116 12.10 -20.50 -7.80
CA ALA A 116 10.81 -19.88 -7.56
C ALA A 116 10.79 -18.41 -8.01
N LEU A 117 9.65 -18.00 -8.59
CA LEU A 117 9.29 -16.61 -8.85
C LEU A 117 7.84 -16.43 -8.40
N TRP A 118 7.57 -15.35 -7.69
CA TRP A 118 6.21 -15.01 -7.26
C TRP A 118 6.00 -13.52 -7.18
N PHE A 119 4.73 -13.14 -7.15
CA PHE A 119 4.29 -11.77 -6.96
C PHE A 119 3.58 -11.62 -5.62
N GLY A 120 3.68 -10.42 -5.04
CA GLY A 120 2.91 -9.99 -3.89
C GLY A 120 2.51 -8.54 -4.05
N GLY A 121 1.48 -8.13 -3.34
CA GLY A 121 1.05 -6.75 -3.42
C GLY A 121 -0.29 -6.50 -2.75
N GLY A 122 -0.78 -5.30 -2.96
CA GLY A 122 -2.07 -4.86 -2.48
C GLY A 122 -2.20 -3.35 -2.54
N ALA A 123 -3.42 -2.91 -2.26
CA ALA A 123 -3.75 -1.50 -2.07
C ALA A 123 -4.85 -1.41 -1.02
N ASP A 124 -4.76 -0.40 -0.15
CA ASP A 124 -5.74 -0.17 0.91
C ASP A 124 -6.04 1.30 1.14
N LEU A 125 -7.23 1.56 1.66
CA LEU A 125 -7.76 2.90 1.92
C LEU A 125 -7.93 3.12 3.44
N THR A 126 -7.38 4.22 3.95
CA THR A 126 -7.43 4.59 5.37
C THR A 126 -8.09 5.97 5.52
N PRO A 127 -9.42 6.04 5.59
CA PRO A 127 -10.14 7.29 5.80
C PRO A 127 -10.04 7.76 7.26
N TYR A 128 -10.23 9.06 7.45
CA TYR A 128 -10.41 9.71 8.75
C TYR A 128 -11.88 9.99 9.07
N TYR A 129 -12.68 10.13 8.03
CA TYR A 129 -14.13 10.19 8.04
C TYR A 129 -14.69 9.24 6.99
N LEU A 130 -15.72 8.50 7.33
CA LEU A 130 -16.32 7.54 6.42
C LEU A 130 -17.21 8.24 5.40
N PHE A 131 -16.87 8.02 4.13
CA PHE A 131 -17.75 8.26 3.00
C PHE A 131 -17.95 6.90 2.30
N ARG A 132 -19.14 6.32 2.46
CA ARG A 132 -19.42 4.97 1.96
C ARG A 132 -19.17 4.82 0.46
N ASP A 133 -19.58 5.83 -0.32
CA ASP A 133 -19.40 5.83 -1.77
C ASP A 133 -17.91 5.78 -2.17
N ASP A 134 -17.02 6.35 -1.36
CA ASP A 134 -15.59 6.31 -1.61
C ASP A 134 -15.02 4.92 -1.34
N ALA A 135 -15.44 4.28 -0.24
CA ALA A 135 -15.06 2.89 0.04
C ALA A 135 -15.57 1.95 -1.05
N VAL A 136 -16.84 2.08 -1.45
CA VAL A 136 -17.43 1.29 -2.55
C VAL A 136 -16.67 1.50 -3.85
N HIS A 137 -16.38 2.75 -4.23
CA HIS A 137 -15.64 3.07 -5.46
C HIS A 137 -14.25 2.41 -5.47
N PHE A 138 -13.50 2.54 -4.36
CA PHE A 138 -12.16 1.98 -4.24
C PHE A 138 -12.19 0.45 -4.38
N HIS A 139 -13.05 -0.20 -3.61
CA HIS A 139 -13.21 -1.65 -3.65
C HIS A 139 -13.72 -2.16 -5.00
N GLN A 140 -14.70 -1.47 -5.62
CA GLN A 140 -15.24 -1.85 -6.93
C GLN A 140 -14.18 -1.78 -8.03
N THR A 141 -13.32 -0.76 -8.00
CA THR A 141 -12.24 -0.62 -8.98
C THR A 141 -11.26 -1.79 -8.88
N LEU A 142 -10.86 -2.18 -7.65
CA LEU A 142 -9.97 -3.32 -7.43
C LEU A 142 -10.64 -4.65 -7.79
N ALA A 143 -11.91 -4.84 -7.41
CA ALA A 143 -12.69 -6.03 -7.73
C ALA A 143 -12.82 -6.22 -9.24
N THR A 144 -13.06 -5.15 -10.00
CA THR A 144 -13.15 -5.18 -11.47
C THR A 144 -11.86 -5.71 -12.11
N VAL A 145 -10.69 -5.36 -11.56
CA VAL A 145 -9.41 -5.91 -12.03
C VAL A 145 -9.31 -7.40 -11.67
N CYS A 146 -9.63 -7.76 -10.43
CA CYS A 146 -9.62 -9.17 -10.02
C CYS A 146 -10.52 -10.02 -10.91
N ASP A 147 -11.75 -9.58 -11.16
CA ASP A 147 -12.73 -10.31 -11.97
C ASP A 147 -12.25 -10.53 -13.41
N ARG A 148 -11.57 -9.54 -14.01
CA ARG A 148 -10.96 -9.68 -15.36
C ARG A 148 -9.85 -10.71 -15.43
N HIS A 149 -9.17 -10.97 -14.34
CA HIS A 149 -8.06 -11.90 -14.24
C HIS A 149 -8.42 -13.19 -13.48
N ALA A 150 -9.71 -13.49 -13.32
CA ALA A 150 -10.13 -14.74 -12.66
C ALA A 150 -9.62 -15.97 -13.44
N PRO A 151 -9.20 -17.03 -12.77
CA PRO A 151 -9.21 -17.26 -11.31
C PRO A 151 -7.94 -16.79 -10.57
N ILE A 152 -6.99 -16.12 -11.23
CA ILE A 152 -5.78 -15.58 -10.59
C ILE A 152 -6.16 -14.45 -9.62
N GLY A 153 -6.95 -13.49 -10.11
CA GLY A 153 -7.58 -12.45 -9.33
C GLY A 153 -8.77 -13.03 -8.55
N ASP A 154 -8.68 -13.01 -7.24
CA ASP A 154 -9.73 -13.46 -6.32
C ASP A 154 -9.95 -12.35 -5.30
N TYR A 155 -10.86 -11.44 -5.64
CA TYR A 155 -11.12 -10.26 -4.83
C TYR A 155 -11.53 -10.63 -3.40
N ASP A 156 -12.44 -11.59 -3.23
CA ASP A 156 -12.98 -11.91 -1.91
C ASP A 156 -11.90 -12.49 -0.98
N ARG A 157 -11.06 -13.37 -1.51
CA ARG A 157 -9.90 -13.90 -0.80
C ARG A 157 -8.88 -12.81 -0.47
N PHE A 158 -8.55 -11.96 -1.43
CA PHE A 158 -7.56 -10.89 -1.24
C PHE A 158 -8.05 -9.81 -0.29
N LYS A 159 -9.36 -9.52 -0.32
CA LYS A 159 -10.02 -8.60 0.60
C LYS A 159 -10.01 -9.15 2.03
N ALA A 160 -10.38 -10.42 2.21
CA ALA A 160 -10.33 -11.06 3.53
C ALA A 160 -8.92 -11.07 4.10
N TRP A 161 -7.91 -11.34 3.27
CA TRP A 161 -6.50 -11.31 3.68
C TRP A 161 -6.04 -9.87 4.01
N CYS A 162 -6.50 -8.87 3.27
CA CYS A 162 -6.25 -7.46 3.57
C CYS A 162 -6.79 -7.07 4.95
N ASP A 163 -8.01 -7.46 5.26
CA ASP A 163 -8.65 -7.16 6.57
C ASP A 163 -7.87 -7.81 7.73
N GLU A 164 -7.43 -9.05 7.56
CA GLU A 164 -6.60 -9.75 8.54
C GLU A 164 -5.24 -9.09 8.70
N TYR A 165 -4.57 -8.78 7.58
CA TYR A 165 -3.23 -8.23 7.58
C TYR A 165 -3.15 -6.86 8.25
N PHE A 166 -4.11 -5.97 7.97
CA PHE A 166 -4.12 -4.60 8.48
C PHE A 166 -4.87 -4.43 9.81
N PHE A 167 -5.14 -5.52 10.51
CA PHE A 167 -5.74 -5.47 11.84
C PHE A 167 -4.72 -5.06 12.90
N LEU A 168 -5.13 -4.18 13.83
CA LEU A 168 -4.38 -3.76 15.01
C LEU A 168 -4.92 -4.48 16.26
N PRO A 169 -4.33 -5.59 16.70
CA PRO A 169 -4.87 -6.38 17.82
C PRO A 169 -5.01 -5.58 19.12
N HIS A 170 -4.04 -4.71 19.42
CA HIS A 170 -4.05 -3.90 20.66
C HIS A 170 -5.07 -2.75 20.62
N ARG A 171 -5.69 -2.49 19.47
CA ARG A 171 -6.78 -1.52 19.32
C ARG A 171 -8.13 -2.17 19.05
N GLY A 172 -8.16 -3.42 18.62
CA GLY A 172 -9.38 -4.13 18.21
C GLY A 172 -10.03 -3.55 16.95
N GLU A 173 -9.24 -2.95 16.05
CA GLU A 173 -9.72 -2.31 14.83
C GLU A 173 -8.78 -2.57 13.64
N THR A 174 -9.28 -2.47 12.41
CA THR A 174 -8.46 -2.44 11.20
C THR A 174 -7.87 -1.05 11.00
N ARG A 175 -6.70 -0.96 10.31
CA ARG A 175 -6.02 0.30 9.99
C ARG A 175 -6.91 1.27 9.21
N GLY A 176 -7.71 0.74 8.29
CA GLY A 176 -8.64 1.48 7.44
C GLY A 176 -9.83 0.63 7.03
N VAL A 177 -10.44 0.96 5.91
CA VAL A 177 -11.60 0.25 5.37
C VAL A 177 -11.22 -0.93 4.46
N GLY A 178 -9.92 -1.26 4.40
CA GLY A 178 -9.39 -2.37 3.63
C GLY A 178 -9.11 -2.02 2.18
N GLY A 179 -9.13 -3.04 1.36
CA GLY A 179 -8.77 -3.07 -0.04
C GLY A 179 -8.47 -4.51 -0.43
N ILE A 180 -7.31 -4.76 -1.04
CA ILE A 180 -6.83 -6.12 -1.35
C ILE A 180 -5.39 -6.29 -0.86
N PHE A 181 -5.06 -7.51 -0.44
CA PHE A 181 -3.70 -7.94 -0.16
C PHE A 181 -3.49 -9.37 -0.65
N PHE A 182 -2.36 -9.62 -1.31
CA PHE A 182 -1.96 -10.95 -1.75
C PHE A 182 -0.44 -11.12 -1.67
N ASP A 183 -0.01 -12.36 -1.48
CA ASP A 183 1.39 -12.75 -1.51
C ASP A 183 1.54 -14.16 -2.10
N TYR A 184 2.78 -14.53 -2.44
CA TYR A 184 3.10 -15.85 -2.99
C TYR A 184 2.33 -16.23 -4.27
N LEU A 185 1.83 -15.23 -5.00
CA LEU A 185 1.12 -15.45 -6.26
C LEU A 185 2.13 -15.93 -7.33
N GLY A 186 1.97 -17.14 -7.80
CA GLY A 186 2.93 -17.78 -8.72
C GLY A 186 3.98 -18.65 -8.02
N ALA A 187 3.97 -18.74 -6.70
CA ALA A 187 4.80 -19.70 -6.00
C ALA A 187 4.49 -21.14 -6.43
N LYS A 188 5.43 -22.06 -6.18
CA LYS A 188 5.39 -23.45 -6.62
C LYS A 188 4.03 -24.13 -6.37
N GLY A 189 3.46 -24.74 -7.41
CA GLY A 189 2.13 -25.38 -7.33
C GLY A 189 0.98 -24.55 -7.91
N THR A 190 1.21 -23.34 -8.36
CA THR A 190 0.19 -22.53 -9.04
C THR A 190 -0.02 -23.04 -10.48
N PRO A 191 -1.28 -23.29 -10.91
CA PRO A 191 -1.55 -23.87 -12.22
C PRO A 191 -1.42 -22.87 -13.38
N HIS A 192 -1.16 -21.61 -13.11
CA HIS A 192 -1.12 -20.54 -14.11
C HIS A 192 0.30 -20.10 -14.44
N PRO A 193 0.59 -19.72 -15.71
CA PRO A 193 1.89 -19.18 -16.10
C PRO A 193 2.23 -17.90 -15.34
N PRO A 194 3.50 -17.68 -14.97
CA PRO A 194 3.94 -16.45 -14.28
C PRO A 194 3.62 -15.16 -15.04
N GLU A 195 3.55 -15.20 -16.37
CA GLU A 195 3.18 -14.08 -17.22
C GLU A 195 1.77 -13.57 -16.93
N GLN A 196 0.80 -14.47 -16.77
CA GLN A 196 -0.58 -14.08 -16.45
C GLN A 196 -0.68 -13.40 -15.07
N MET A 197 0.15 -13.79 -14.13
CA MET A 197 0.23 -13.14 -12.82
C MET A 197 0.85 -11.76 -12.93
N PHE A 198 1.85 -11.61 -13.78
CA PHE A 198 2.44 -10.33 -14.08
C PHE A 198 1.42 -9.38 -14.75
N ASP A 199 0.65 -9.88 -15.73
CA ASP A 199 -0.43 -9.10 -16.36
C ASP A 199 -1.46 -8.61 -15.34
N PHE A 200 -1.86 -9.47 -14.40
CA PHE A 200 -2.74 -9.10 -13.29
C PHE A 200 -2.13 -7.98 -12.42
N VAL A 201 -0.87 -8.13 -12.03
CA VAL A 201 -0.19 -7.13 -11.19
C VAL A 201 0.02 -5.80 -11.92
N GLN A 202 0.29 -5.85 -13.23
CA GLN A 202 0.37 -4.64 -14.06
C GLN A 202 -0.97 -3.89 -14.09
N ASP A 203 -2.07 -4.61 -14.28
CA ASP A 203 -3.39 -4.00 -14.34
C ASP A 203 -3.81 -3.44 -12.97
N LEU A 204 -3.46 -4.10 -11.86
CA LEU A 204 -3.65 -3.55 -10.52
C LEU A 204 -2.84 -2.27 -10.30
N GLY A 205 -1.57 -2.25 -10.71
CA GLY A 205 -0.73 -1.07 -10.61
C GLY A 205 -1.32 0.14 -11.36
N LYS A 206 -1.81 -0.10 -12.59
CA LYS A 206 -2.49 0.92 -13.41
C LYS A 206 -3.85 1.35 -12.82
N ALA A 207 -4.54 0.46 -12.12
CA ALA A 207 -5.83 0.74 -11.51
C ALA A 207 -5.73 1.62 -10.26
N PHE A 208 -4.54 1.82 -9.69
CA PHE A 208 -4.37 2.63 -8.47
C PHE A 208 -4.86 4.08 -8.64
N VAL A 209 -4.49 4.74 -9.73
CA VAL A 209 -4.92 6.12 -10.01
C VAL A 209 -6.44 6.22 -10.13
N PRO A 210 -7.13 5.45 -10.98
CA PRO A 210 -8.60 5.49 -11.06
C PRO A 210 -9.31 5.04 -9.77
N ALA A 211 -8.68 4.21 -8.92
CA ALA A 211 -9.25 3.83 -7.64
C ALA A 211 -9.20 4.96 -6.61
N TYR A 212 -8.12 5.74 -6.58
CA TYR A 212 -7.90 6.72 -5.50
C TYR A 212 -8.11 8.17 -5.91
N LEU A 213 -7.60 8.60 -7.07
CA LEU A 213 -7.55 10.02 -7.43
C LEU A 213 -8.93 10.69 -7.50
N PRO A 214 -9.99 10.06 -8.05
CA PRO A 214 -11.33 10.64 -8.04
C PRO A 214 -11.87 10.90 -6.62
N ILE A 215 -11.51 10.05 -5.65
CA ILE A 215 -11.86 10.23 -4.24
C ILE A 215 -11.13 11.47 -3.69
N ALA A 216 -9.81 11.53 -3.88
CA ALA A 216 -9.00 12.63 -3.39
C ALA A 216 -9.46 13.98 -3.94
N GLN A 217 -9.70 14.06 -5.25
CA GLN A 217 -10.20 15.28 -5.90
C GLN A 217 -11.56 15.73 -5.37
N ARG A 218 -12.52 14.80 -5.25
CA ARG A 218 -13.86 15.09 -4.72
C ARG A 218 -13.81 15.58 -3.28
N ARG A 219 -13.01 14.96 -2.43
CA ARG A 219 -12.95 15.25 -0.99
C ARG A 219 -12.02 16.40 -0.64
N SER A 220 -11.12 16.80 -1.51
CA SER A 220 -10.23 17.95 -1.28
C SER A 220 -10.95 19.28 -1.17
N THR A 221 -12.16 19.38 -1.73
CA THR A 221 -13.00 20.58 -1.70
C THR A 221 -13.90 20.67 -0.47
N GLU A 222 -13.98 19.60 0.33
CA GLU A 222 -14.76 19.58 1.58
C GLU A 222 -14.11 20.47 2.64
N THR A 223 -14.94 21.26 3.35
CA THR A 223 -14.47 22.12 4.42
C THR A 223 -14.20 21.35 5.71
N TYR A 224 -13.22 21.78 6.46
CA TYR A 224 -12.87 21.21 7.78
C TYR A 224 -12.27 22.28 8.70
N GLY A 225 -12.27 21.99 9.99
CA GLY A 225 -11.68 22.83 11.03
C GLY A 225 -10.65 22.08 11.89
N ASP A 226 -10.31 22.69 13.02
CA ASP A 226 -9.30 22.18 13.97
C ASP A 226 -9.71 20.84 14.61
N LEU A 227 -11.01 20.59 14.78
CA LEU A 227 -11.51 19.33 15.33
C LEU A 227 -11.23 18.18 14.38
N GLU A 228 -11.57 18.32 13.09
CA GLU A 228 -11.32 17.34 12.08
C GLU A 228 -9.81 17.13 11.85
N ARG A 229 -9.03 18.22 11.88
CA ARG A 229 -7.57 18.10 11.78
C ARG A 229 -6.99 17.35 12.98
N THR A 230 -7.44 17.63 14.19
CA THR A 230 -7.01 16.92 15.40
C THR A 230 -7.34 15.43 15.31
N TRP A 231 -8.54 15.10 14.84
CA TRP A 231 -8.95 13.71 14.62
C TRP A 231 -8.07 13.00 13.59
N GLN A 232 -7.79 13.64 12.45
CA GLN A 232 -6.86 13.10 11.44
C GLN A 232 -5.51 12.75 12.07
N LEU A 233 -4.92 13.65 12.88
CA LEU A 233 -3.63 13.40 13.52
C LEU A 233 -3.67 12.19 14.47
N ARG A 234 -4.76 12.00 15.21
CA ARG A 234 -4.99 10.82 16.06
C ARG A 234 -5.08 9.54 15.24
N ARG A 235 -5.83 9.57 14.15
CA ARG A 235 -5.96 8.40 13.25
C ARG A 235 -4.65 8.08 12.54
N ARG A 236 -3.86 9.07 12.19
CA ARG A 236 -2.48 8.87 11.71
C ARG A 236 -1.60 8.19 12.76
N GLY A 237 -1.82 8.42 14.04
CA GLY A 237 -1.17 7.66 15.11
C GLY A 237 -1.44 6.16 14.98
N ARG A 238 -2.69 5.73 14.69
CA ARG A 238 -3.03 4.31 14.45
C ARG A 238 -2.32 3.74 13.23
N TYR A 239 -2.22 4.54 12.16
CA TYR A 239 -1.47 4.18 10.97
C TYR A 239 0.02 3.92 11.30
N VAL A 240 0.64 4.81 12.08
CA VAL A 240 2.05 4.65 12.51
C VAL A 240 2.22 3.44 13.43
N GLU A 241 1.29 3.20 14.36
CA GLU A 241 1.31 2.01 15.23
C GLU A 241 1.35 0.73 14.38
N PHE A 242 0.50 0.62 13.35
CA PHE A 242 0.53 -0.54 12.46
C PHE A 242 1.90 -0.67 11.75
N ASN A 243 2.35 0.39 11.10
CA ASN A 243 3.56 0.35 10.30
C ASN A 243 4.82 0.00 11.11
N LEU A 244 4.94 0.50 12.34
CA LEU A 244 6.12 0.25 13.17
C LEU A 244 6.06 -1.07 13.96
N ILE A 245 4.86 -1.56 14.30
CA ILE A 245 4.71 -2.73 15.17
C ILE A 245 4.40 -4.00 14.39
N TYR A 246 3.58 -3.91 13.32
CA TYR A 246 3.01 -5.08 12.65
C TYR A 246 3.35 -5.21 11.18
N ASP A 247 3.74 -4.11 10.49
CA ASP A 247 4.01 -4.20 9.06
C ASP A 247 5.25 -5.05 8.77
N ARG A 248 5.03 -6.22 8.16
CA ARG A 248 6.10 -7.17 7.83
C ARG A 248 7.15 -6.57 6.91
N GLY A 249 6.73 -5.69 5.99
CA GLY A 249 7.63 -5.00 5.06
C GLY A 249 8.59 -4.06 5.79
N THR A 250 8.07 -3.22 6.67
CA THR A 250 8.84 -2.31 7.53
C THR A 250 9.82 -3.10 8.42
N LEU A 251 9.31 -4.11 9.12
CA LEU A 251 10.14 -4.93 10.02
C LEU A 251 11.23 -5.70 9.27
N PHE A 252 10.91 -6.27 8.11
CA PHE A 252 11.88 -6.94 7.25
C PHE A 252 12.95 -5.96 6.75
N GLY A 253 12.54 -4.80 6.23
CA GLY A 253 13.45 -3.78 5.73
C GLY A 253 14.44 -3.32 6.80
N LEU A 254 13.96 -3.03 8.01
CA LEU A 254 14.81 -2.61 9.12
C LEU A 254 15.76 -3.73 9.58
N LYS A 255 15.29 -4.99 9.67
CA LYS A 255 16.11 -6.15 10.07
C LYS A 255 17.16 -6.53 9.02
N THR A 256 16.97 -6.22 7.77
CA THR A 256 17.90 -6.54 6.67
C THR A 256 18.79 -5.37 6.27
N ASN A 257 18.92 -4.35 7.12
CA ASN A 257 19.68 -3.12 6.85
C ASN A 257 19.24 -2.43 5.55
N GLY A 258 17.92 -2.41 5.31
CA GLY A 258 17.32 -1.61 4.25
C GLY A 258 17.52 -0.13 4.52
N ARG A 259 17.39 0.69 3.46
CA ARG A 259 17.52 2.14 3.59
C ARG A 259 16.39 2.71 4.46
N VAL A 260 16.74 3.19 5.65
CA VAL A 260 15.79 3.69 6.65
C VAL A 260 14.89 4.79 6.10
N GLU A 261 15.45 5.74 5.35
CA GLU A 261 14.71 6.87 4.74
C GLU A 261 13.64 6.38 3.76
N SER A 262 13.96 5.36 2.94
CA SER A 262 13.01 4.76 2.00
C SER A 262 11.93 3.92 2.69
N ILE A 263 12.20 3.39 3.88
CA ILE A 263 11.24 2.64 4.69
C ILE A 263 10.31 3.61 5.43
N LEU A 264 10.88 4.59 6.14
CA LEU A 264 10.13 5.50 7.00
C LEU A 264 9.47 6.67 6.24
N MET A 265 9.75 6.84 4.94
CA MET A 265 8.99 7.79 4.11
C MET A 265 7.49 7.47 4.07
N SER A 266 7.10 6.24 4.36
CA SER A 266 5.70 5.82 4.46
C SER A 266 4.93 6.43 5.63
N LEU A 267 5.63 7.03 6.59
CA LEU A 267 5.00 7.64 7.76
C LEU A 267 4.53 9.06 7.47
N PRO A 268 3.40 9.50 8.07
CA PRO A 268 2.92 10.87 7.94
C PRO A 268 3.88 11.85 8.64
N PRO A 269 3.91 13.12 8.20
CA PRO A 269 4.80 14.11 8.79
C PRO A 269 4.40 14.53 10.21
N LEU A 270 3.10 14.44 10.53
CA LEU A 270 2.54 14.79 11.83
C LEU A 270 1.55 13.73 12.30
N VAL A 271 1.63 13.41 13.58
CA VAL A 271 0.75 12.48 14.30
C VAL A 271 0.42 13.02 15.68
N ARG A 272 -0.61 12.43 16.32
CA ARG A 272 -0.98 12.78 17.68
C ARG A 272 -1.43 11.55 18.46
N TRP A 273 -0.92 11.40 19.67
CA TRP A 273 -1.41 10.46 20.66
C TRP A 273 -1.92 11.23 21.87
N ASP A 274 -3.22 11.19 22.08
CA ASP A 274 -3.84 11.73 23.28
C ASP A 274 -4.18 10.57 24.22
N TYR A 275 -4.04 10.80 25.53
CA TYR A 275 -4.33 9.78 26.53
C TYR A 275 -5.84 9.59 26.68
N ASP A 276 -6.30 8.34 26.53
CA ASP A 276 -7.67 7.88 26.78
C ASP A 276 -8.79 8.71 26.11
N VAL A 277 -8.59 9.09 24.85
CA VAL A 277 -9.59 9.84 24.10
C VAL A 277 -10.46 8.90 23.27
N MET A 278 -11.76 8.93 23.54
CA MET A 278 -12.78 8.19 22.80
C MET A 278 -13.55 9.11 21.86
N ALA A 279 -14.05 8.55 20.76
CA ALA A 279 -14.98 9.27 19.88
C ALA A 279 -16.33 9.46 20.59
N THR A 280 -16.93 10.62 20.42
CA THR A 280 -18.25 10.91 20.97
C THR A 280 -19.32 10.00 20.32
N PRO A 281 -20.14 9.29 21.09
CA PRO A 281 -21.21 8.47 20.53
C PRO A 281 -22.11 9.27 19.57
N GLY A 282 -22.40 8.70 18.40
CA GLY A 282 -23.21 9.35 17.35
C GLY A 282 -22.46 10.37 16.48
N SER A 283 -21.18 10.62 16.74
CA SER A 283 -20.36 11.47 15.89
C SER A 283 -19.89 10.73 14.62
N ARG A 284 -19.42 11.47 13.61
CA ARG A 284 -18.79 10.94 12.40
C ARG A 284 -17.53 10.12 12.72
N GLU A 285 -16.81 10.48 13.77
CA GLU A 285 -15.64 9.75 14.29
C GLU A 285 -16.06 8.37 14.81
N ALA A 286 -17.14 8.29 15.58
CA ALA A 286 -17.67 7.03 16.07
C ALA A 286 -18.24 6.16 14.94
N GLU A 287 -18.85 6.77 13.92
CA GLU A 287 -19.28 6.08 12.72
C GLU A 287 -18.11 5.40 12.00
N LEU A 288 -17.01 6.14 11.77
CA LEU A 288 -15.82 5.55 11.19
C LEU A 288 -15.33 4.34 12.00
N ILE A 289 -15.14 4.51 13.32
CA ILE A 289 -14.63 3.44 14.20
C ILE A 289 -15.51 2.18 14.10
N SER A 290 -16.83 2.36 14.00
CA SER A 290 -17.76 1.22 13.89
C SER A 290 -17.58 0.38 12.61
N HIS A 291 -16.90 0.94 11.59
CA HIS A 291 -16.61 0.30 10.31
C HIS A 291 -15.14 -0.13 10.14
N LEU A 292 -14.28 0.13 11.14
CA LEU A 292 -12.87 -0.33 11.11
C LEU A 292 -12.78 -1.82 11.52
N ARG A 293 -13.45 -2.65 10.75
CA ARG A 293 -13.56 -4.10 10.87
C ARG A 293 -13.87 -4.70 9.50
N PRO A 294 -13.74 -6.01 9.31
CA PRO A 294 -14.15 -6.65 8.07
C PRO A 294 -15.59 -6.24 7.68
N THR A 295 -15.72 -5.58 6.55
CA THR A 295 -17.00 -5.05 6.06
C THR A 295 -17.13 -5.39 4.57
N ASP A 296 -18.26 -5.96 4.16
CA ASP A 296 -18.57 -6.18 2.76
C ASP A 296 -19.08 -4.88 2.13
N TRP A 297 -18.18 -4.19 1.44
CA TRP A 297 -18.48 -2.92 0.78
C TRP A 297 -19.28 -3.08 -0.50
N LEU A 298 -19.15 -4.21 -1.20
CA LEU A 298 -19.72 -4.44 -2.52
C LEU A 298 -21.02 -5.23 -2.50
N GLN A 299 -21.38 -5.81 -1.34
CA GLN A 299 -22.57 -6.68 -1.19
C GLN A 299 -22.62 -7.76 -2.28
N ARG A 300 -21.45 -8.35 -2.58
CA ARG A 300 -21.37 -9.43 -3.57
C ARG A 300 -22.12 -10.65 -3.01
N ALA A 301 -23.06 -11.16 -3.79
CA ALA A 301 -23.70 -12.41 -3.46
C ALA A 301 -22.66 -13.52 -3.42
N GLY A 302 -22.56 -14.22 -2.30
CA GLY A 302 -21.67 -15.35 -2.10
C GLY A 302 -22.09 -16.58 -2.90
#